data_3829ba75b351ce93ef5b1043a25ded34
#
_entry.id   3829ba75b351ce93ef5b1043a25ded34
#
_cell.length_a   1.000
_cell.length_b   1.000
_cell.length_c   1.000
_cell.angle_alpha   90.00
_cell.angle_beta   90.00
_cell.angle_gamma   90.00
#
_symmetry.space_group_name_H-M   'P 1'
#
loop_
_entity.id
_entity.type
_entity.pdbx_description
1 polymer ?
#
loop_
_entity_poly.entity_id
_entity_poly.type
_entity_poly.pdbx_seq_one_letter_code
_entity_poly.pdbx_strand_id
1 'polypeptide(L)'
;MGFGFPAAMGAQFGHPDAISVCITGEGSFLMNQQEFATCMQYQLPIKIICLNNQALGMVKQWQDMQYGGRHSHSTYAESLPDFSKLAEAYGHVGIKIAKSNELYSKLEEAFALKDKLVFVDVLVDPDEHVYPMAIKGGAMKDMVLSKTERT
;
A
#
# COMPACT_ATOMS: atom_id res chain seq x y z
N MET A 1 7.84 -7.13 3.49
CA MET A 1 6.77 -6.38 4.18
C MET A 1 7.40 -5.53 5.26
N GLY A 2 6.84 -4.36 5.55
CA GLY A 2 7.33 -3.43 6.58
C GLY A 2 8.55 -2.57 6.18
N PHE A 3 9.17 -2.80 5.03
CA PHE A 3 10.39 -2.08 4.63
C PHE A 3 10.10 -0.67 4.06
N GLY A 4 9.01 -0.51 3.29
CA GLY A 4 8.78 0.68 2.47
C GLY A 4 8.70 1.98 3.27
N PHE A 5 7.93 2.02 4.35
CA PHE A 5 7.75 3.23 5.13
C PHE A 5 9.04 3.67 5.85
N PRO A 6 9.74 2.82 6.63
CA PRO A 6 11.04 3.20 7.20
C PRO A 6 12.10 3.59 6.15
N ALA A 7 12.09 2.94 4.98
CA ALA A 7 13.00 3.32 3.90
C ALA A 7 12.72 4.71 3.34
N ALA A 8 11.42 5.07 3.18
CA ALA A 8 11.02 6.43 2.79
C ALA A 8 11.42 7.48 3.83
N MET A 9 11.34 7.14 5.12
CA MET A 9 11.83 8.01 6.20
C MET A 9 13.35 8.25 6.05
N GLY A 10 14.13 7.19 5.86
CA GLY A 10 15.56 7.29 5.64
C GLY A 10 15.92 8.12 4.40
N ALA A 11 15.17 7.93 3.31
CA ALA A 11 15.33 8.73 2.10
C ALA A 11 15.03 10.23 2.33
N GLN A 12 13.98 10.53 3.11
CA GLN A 12 13.62 11.92 3.44
C GLN A 12 14.67 12.58 4.32
N PHE A 13 15.25 11.87 5.27
CA PHE A 13 16.38 12.38 6.08
C PHE A 13 17.62 12.65 5.23
N GLY A 14 17.92 11.77 4.27
CA GLY A 14 19.06 11.94 3.37
C GLY A 14 18.87 13.04 2.33
N HIS A 15 17.64 13.36 1.97
CA HIS A 15 17.26 14.34 0.96
C HIS A 15 16.11 15.21 1.46
N PRO A 16 16.34 16.14 2.41
CA PRO A 16 15.28 16.91 3.06
C PRO A 16 14.50 17.82 2.09
N ASP A 17 15.11 18.28 1.02
CA ASP A 17 14.50 19.16 0.02
C ASP A 17 13.72 18.39 -1.09
N ALA A 18 13.83 17.08 -1.11
CA ALA A 18 13.13 16.24 -2.08
C ALA A 18 11.76 15.76 -1.54
N ILE A 19 10.85 15.42 -2.45
CA ILE A 19 9.60 14.77 -2.09
C ILE A 19 9.85 13.26 -2.03
N SER A 20 9.83 12.67 -0.83
CA SER A 20 9.86 11.22 -0.64
C SER A 20 8.46 10.65 -0.80
N VAL A 21 8.31 9.65 -1.68
CA VAL A 21 7.04 8.96 -1.92
C VAL A 21 7.20 7.49 -1.54
N CYS A 22 6.34 7.01 -0.64
CA CYS A 22 6.25 5.61 -0.26
C CYS A 22 5.02 4.99 -0.91
N ILE A 23 5.21 4.07 -1.86
CA ILE A 23 4.11 3.24 -2.39
C ILE A 23 4.13 1.92 -1.64
N THR A 24 3.04 1.58 -0.97
CA THR A 24 2.96 0.41 -0.10
C THR A 24 1.58 -0.21 -0.10
N GLY A 25 1.44 -1.45 0.38
CA GLY A 25 0.16 -2.05 0.71
C GLY A 25 -0.14 -1.90 2.21
N GLU A 26 -1.42 -1.99 2.59
CA GLU A 26 -1.88 -1.79 3.96
C GLU A 26 -1.26 -2.80 4.95
N GLY A 27 -1.13 -4.07 4.54
CA GLY A 27 -0.51 -5.09 5.37
C GLY A 27 0.99 -4.86 5.62
N SER A 28 1.69 -4.23 4.67
CA SER A 28 3.08 -3.81 4.85
C SER A 28 3.19 -2.58 5.74
N PHE A 29 2.31 -1.61 5.55
CA PHE A 29 2.28 -0.38 6.35
C PHE A 29 1.97 -0.67 7.83
N LEU A 30 1.00 -1.58 8.11
CA LEU A 30 0.63 -1.96 9.48
C LEU A 30 1.80 -2.48 10.31
N MET A 31 2.84 -3.01 9.69
CA MET A 31 4.02 -3.52 10.42
C MET A 31 4.86 -2.42 11.08
N ASN A 32 4.77 -1.18 10.57
CA ASN A 32 5.56 -0.05 11.05
C ASN A 32 4.73 1.24 11.20
N GLN A 33 3.41 1.12 11.37
CA GLN A 33 2.51 2.28 11.50
C GLN A 33 2.86 3.21 12.66
N GLN A 34 3.50 2.69 13.71
CA GLN A 34 3.95 3.47 14.87
C GLN A 34 4.99 4.52 14.50
N GLU A 35 5.67 4.37 13.36
CA GLU A 35 6.65 5.35 12.86
C GLU A 35 6.00 6.67 12.41
N PHE A 36 4.68 6.74 12.36
CA PHE A 36 3.98 8.03 12.28
C PHE A 36 4.40 8.97 13.41
N ALA A 37 4.64 8.45 14.64
CA ALA A 37 5.14 9.26 15.74
C ALA A 37 6.54 9.83 15.44
N THR A 38 7.43 9.02 14.85
CA THR A 38 8.76 9.46 14.44
C THR A 38 8.67 10.53 13.35
N CYS A 39 7.81 10.32 12.35
CA CYS A 39 7.59 11.31 11.29
C CYS A 39 7.05 12.63 11.83
N MET A 40 6.17 12.58 12.83
CA MET A 40 5.65 13.79 13.48
C MET A 40 6.73 14.51 14.28
N GLN A 41 7.54 13.78 15.04
CA GLN A 41 8.65 14.33 15.82
C GLN A 41 9.65 15.10 14.96
N TYR A 42 9.97 14.56 13.79
CA TYR A 42 10.99 15.13 12.90
C TYR A 42 10.40 15.91 11.71
N GLN A 43 9.08 16.11 11.68
CA GLN A 43 8.36 16.86 10.62
C GLN A 43 8.70 16.38 9.21
N LEU A 44 8.69 15.05 9.00
CA LEU A 44 9.02 14.45 7.70
C LEU A 44 7.83 14.53 6.73
N PRO A 45 7.93 15.28 5.60
CA PRO A 45 6.79 15.53 4.71
C PRO A 45 6.59 14.43 3.65
N ILE A 46 6.62 13.18 4.06
CA ILE A 46 6.52 12.01 3.19
C ILE A 46 5.10 11.90 2.60
N LYS A 47 4.99 11.46 1.35
CA LYS A 47 3.73 11.07 0.73
C LYS A 47 3.61 9.55 0.74
N ILE A 48 2.67 9.01 1.49
CA ILE A 48 2.42 7.58 1.58
C ILE A 48 1.19 7.25 0.74
N ILE A 49 1.38 6.50 -0.34
CA ILE A 49 0.31 6.00 -1.20
C ILE A 49 0.09 4.54 -0.85
N CYS A 50 -0.98 4.27 -0.11
CA CYS A 50 -1.32 2.93 0.34
C CYS A 50 -2.33 2.31 -0.63
N LEU A 51 -1.91 1.27 -1.37
CA LEU A 51 -2.79 0.49 -2.22
C LEU A 51 -3.47 -0.59 -1.36
N ASN A 52 -4.68 -0.28 -0.91
CA ASN A 52 -5.42 -1.05 0.08
C ASN A 52 -6.38 -2.01 -0.62
N ASN A 53 -5.99 -3.27 -0.75
CA ASN A 53 -6.81 -4.36 -1.27
C ASN A 53 -7.47 -5.20 -0.17
N GLN A 54 -7.31 -4.81 1.09
CA GLN A 54 -7.89 -5.47 2.27
C GLN A 54 -7.44 -6.93 2.45
N ALA A 55 -6.26 -7.26 1.91
CA ALA A 55 -5.73 -8.61 1.96
C ALA A 55 -4.19 -8.61 1.94
N LEU A 56 -3.58 -9.67 2.45
CA LEU A 56 -2.20 -10.01 2.15
C LEU A 56 -2.16 -10.50 0.69
N GLY A 57 -2.07 -9.56 -0.26
CA GLY A 57 -2.37 -9.78 -1.67
C GLY A 57 -1.61 -10.95 -2.29
N MET A 58 -0.29 -11.06 -2.05
CA MET A 58 0.50 -12.17 -2.59
C MET A 58 0.11 -13.51 -1.95
N VAL A 59 -0.22 -13.55 -0.66
CA VAL A 59 -0.68 -14.76 0.01
C VAL A 59 -2.04 -15.19 -0.56
N LYS A 60 -2.97 -14.23 -0.71
CA LYS A 60 -4.27 -14.46 -1.34
C LYS A 60 -4.11 -15.00 -2.76
N GLN A 61 -3.24 -14.39 -3.58
CA GLN A 61 -2.98 -14.82 -4.95
C GLN A 61 -2.49 -16.27 -5.02
N TRP A 62 -1.58 -16.68 -4.13
CA TRP A 62 -1.15 -18.08 -4.05
C TRP A 62 -2.29 -19.02 -3.65
N GLN A 63 -3.14 -18.60 -2.71
CA GLN A 63 -4.31 -19.39 -2.32
C GLN A 63 -5.31 -19.54 -3.46
N ASP A 64 -5.54 -18.49 -4.23
CA ASP A 64 -6.38 -18.54 -5.42
C ASP A 64 -5.80 -19.48 -6.51
N MET A 65 -4.49 -19.40 -6.73
CA MET A 65 -3.84 -20.16 -7.81
C MET A 65 -3.60 -21.62 -7.46
N GLN A 66 -3.23 -21.94 -6.22
CA GLN A 66 -2.73 -23.27 -5.84
C GLN A 66 -3.70 -24.05 -4.95
N TYR A 67 -4.64 -23.37 -4.30
CA TYR A 67 -5.50 -23.96 -3.27
C TYR A 67 -6.99 -23.77 -3.56
N GLY A 68 -7.35 -23.48 -4.83
CA GLY A 68 -8.75 -23.34 -5.27
C GLY A 68 -9.51 -22.23 -4.55
N GLY A 69 -8.84 -21.12 -4.22
CA GLY A 69 -9.45 -19.98 -3.55
C GLY A 69 -9.83 -20.22 -2.08
N ARG A 70 -9.29 -21.25 -1.44
CA ARG A 70 -9.49 -21.50 -0.01
C ARG A 70 -8.64 -20.53 0.81
N HIS A 71 -9.17 -19.33 1.02
CA HIS A 71 -8.50 -18.30 1.78
C HIS A 71 -8.38 -18.69 3.26
N SER A 72 -7.19 -18.52 3.83
CA SER A 72 -6.93 -18.72 5.24
C SER A 72 -6.00 -17.63 5.75
N HIS A 73 -6.52 -16.78 6.65
CA HIS A 73 -5.79 -15.67 7.28
C HIS A 73 -5.13 -14.67 6.29
N SER A 74 -5.62 -14.58 5.08
CA SER A 74 -5.11 -13.68 4.04
C SER A 74 -6.02 -12.48 3.76
N THR A 75 -7.28 -12.54 4.22
CA THR A 75 -8.27 -11.46 4.12
C THR A 75 -8.64 -10.97 5.51
N TYR A 76 -8.69 -9.64 5.69
CA TYR A 76 -8.87 -9.04 7.03
C TYR A 76 -9.56 -7.67 6.99
N ALA A 77 -10.45 -7.48 6.01
CA ALA A 77 -11.17 -6.22 5.79
C ALA A 77 -11.86 -5.68 7.06
N GLU A 78 -12.46 -6.57 7.86
CA GLU A 78 -13.20 -6.20 9.07
C GLU A 78 -12.31 -5.73 10.23
N SER A 79 -11.03 -6.08 10.22
CA SER A 79 -10.08 -5.73 11.28
C SER A 79 -9.17 -4.54 10.95
N LEU A 80 -9.25 -4.01 9.73
CA LEU A 80 -8.43 -2.87 9.32
C LEU A 80 -8.92 -1.58 10.00
N PRO A 81 -7.98 -0.73 10.45
CA PRO A 81 -8.33 0.60 10.91
C PRO A 81 -8.77 1.47 9.72
N ASP A 82 -9.48 2.55 10.01
CA ASP A 82 -9.58 3.67 9.09
C ASP A 82 -8.23 4.39 9.05
N PHE A 83 -7.45 4.17 7.99
CA PHE A 83 -6.09 4.69 7.88
C PHE A 83 -6.04 6.22 7.79
N SER A 84 -7.06 6.86 7.21
CA SER A 84 -7.14 8.33 7.19
C SER A 84 -7.24 8.89 8.61
N LYS A 85 -8.14 8.34 9.41
CA LYS A 85 -8.28 8.71 10.82
C LYS A 85 -7.06 8.33 11.66
N LEU A 86 -6.41 7.23 11.34
CA LEU A 86 -5.17 6.84 12.00
C LEU A 86 -4.07 7.87 11.75
N ALA A 87 -3.89 8.33 10.51
CA ALA A 87 -2.95 9.39 10.19
C ALA A 87 -3.27 10.69 10.94
N GLU A 88 -4.55 11.09 10.96
CA GLU A 88 -5.03 12.26 11.70
C GLU A 88 -4.78 12.16 13.20
N ALA A 89 -4.95 10.98 13.80
CA ALA A 89 -4.69 10.75 15.22
C ALA A 89 -3.22 10.98 15.61
N TYR A 90 -2.29 10.81 14.65
CA TYR A 90 -0.87 11.15 14.82
C TYR A 90 -0.53 12.59 14.41
N GLY A 91 -1.53 13.41 14.01
CA GLY A 91 -1.34 14.80 13.59
C GLY A 91 -0.94 14.97 12.13
N HIS A 92 -1.03 13.92 11.32
CA HIS A 92 -0.78 13.93 9.88
C HIS A 92 -2.06 14.19 9.07
N VAL A 93 -1.93 14.29 7.76
CA VAL A 93 -3.08 14.43 6.86
C VAL A 93 -3.48 13.06 6.31
N GLY A 94 -4.75 12.70 6.48
CA GLY A 94 -5.34 11.47 5.95
C GLY A 94 -6.26 11.77 4.78
N ILE A 95 -6.06 11.10 3.64
CA ILE A 95 -6.90 11.20 2.45
C ILE A 95 -7.35 9.80 2.07
N LYS A 96 -8.66 9.62 1.81
CA LYS A 96 -9.21 8.35 1.32
C LYS A 96 -9.70 8.50 -0.12
N ILE A 97 -9.29 7.55 -0.96
CA ILE A 97 -9.72 7.45 -2.36
C ILE A 97 -10.48 6.13 -2.53
N ALA A 98 -11.80 6.24 -2.71
CA ALA A 98 -12.68 5.08 -2.88
C ALA A 98 -13.22 4.91 -4.31
N LYS A 99 -13.08 5.96 -5.14
CA LYS A 99 -13.59 5.98 -6.51
C LYS A 99 -12.51 6.45 -7.48
N SER A 100 -12.44 5.83 -8.64
CA SER A 100 -11.43 6.17 -9.67
C SER A 100 -11.49 7.62 -10.16
N ASN A 101 -12.68 8.23 -10.19
CA ASN A 101 -12.85 9.62 -10.61
C ASN A 101 -12.31 10.64 -9.59
N GLU A 102 -12.02 10.22 -8.35
CA GLU A 102 -11.43 11.07 -7.31
C GLU A 102 -9.89 11.06 -7.34
N LEU A 103 -9.29 10.10 -8.07
CA LEU A 103 -7.87 9.79 -7.98
C LEU A 103 -6.98 11.01 -8.24
N TYR A 104 -7.17 11.66 -9.39
CA TYR A 104 -6.31 12.79 -9.79
C TYR A 104 -6.42 13.97 -8.83
N SER A 105 -7.63 14.41 -8.52
CA SER A 105 -7.85 15.58 -7.67
C SER A 105 -7.30 15.38 -6.25
N LYS A 106 -7.47 14.19 -5.68
CA LYS A 106 -6.97 13.88 -4.33
C LYS A 106 -5.45 13.66 -4.29
N LEU A 107 -4.86 13.14 -5.36
CA LEU A 107 -3.41 13.09 -5.47
C LEU A 107 -2.82 14.51 -5.63
N GLU A 108 -3.41 15.38 -6.43
CA GLU A 108 -3.00 16.79 -6.53
C GLU A 108 -3.09 17.48 -5.16
N GLU A 109 -4.18 17.28 -4.41
CA GLU A 109 -4.32 17.77 -3.04
C GLU A 109 -3.17 17.27 -2.14
N ALA A 110 -2.88 15.96 -2.17
CA ALA A 110 -1.83 15.35 -1.36
C ALA A 110 -0.44 15.94 -1.69
N PHE A 111 -0.13 16.14 -2.97
CA PHE A 111 1.17 16.67 -3.40
C PHE A 111 1.29 18.20 -3.27
N ALA A 112 0.18 18.92 -3.17
CA ALA A 112 0.19 20.36 -2.89
C ALA A 112 0.64 20.67 -1.45
N LEU A 113 0.43 19.75 -0.50
CA LEU A 113 0.83 19.86 0.90
C LEU A 113 2.31 19.51 1.07
N LYS A 114 3.23 20.37 0.64
CA LYS A 114 4.66 20.08 0.55
C LYS A 114 5.34 19.84 1.89
N ASP A 115 4.86 20.48 2.96
CA ASP A 115 5.40 20.48 4.31
C ASP A 115 4.74 19.48 5.26
N LYS A 116 3.81 18.66 4.74
CA LYS A 116 3.04 17.69 5.54
C LYS A 116 3.31 16.26 5.12
N LEU A 117 3.33 15.35 6.08
CA LEU A 117 3.11 13.95 5.78
C LEU A 117 1.64 13.76 5.40
N VAL A 118 1.41 13.16 4.24
CA VAL A 118 0.08 12.82 3.77
C VAL A 118 -0.01 11.32 3.55
N PHE A 119 -0.98 10.69 4.20
CA PHE A 119 -1.33 9.29 3.97
C PHE A 119 -2.54 9.21 3.06
N VAL A 120 -2.36 8.63 1.88
CA VAL A 120 -3.42 8.43 0.91
C VAL A 120 -3.82 6.95 0.91
N ASP A 121 -5.00 6.64 1.45
CA ASP A 121 -5.60 5.29 1.46
C ASP A 121 -6.40 5.10 0.17
N VAL A 122 -5.83 4.35 -0.79
CA VAL A 122 -6.44 4.07 -2.08
C VAL A 122 -7.06 2.68 -2.04
N LEU A 123 -8.38 2.61 -2.02
CA LEU A 123 -9.08 1.32 -2.13
C LEU A 123 -8.92 0.78 -3.55
N VAL A 124 -8.37 -0.42 -3.66
CA VAL A 124 -8.16 -1.12 -4.93
C VAL A 124 -8.94 -2.43 -4.95
N ASP A 125 -9.11 -3.01 -6.14
CA ASP A 125 -9.82 -4.27 -6.31
C ASP A 125 -9.08 -5.40 -5.56
N PRO A 126 -9.72 -6.09 -4.60
CA PRO A 126 -9.10 -7.18 -3.85
C PRO A 126 -8.82 -8.43 -4.72
N ASP A 127 -9.43 -8.54 -5.88
CA ASP A 127 -9.28 -9.68 -6.79
C ASP A 127 -8.30 -9.40 -7.94
N GLU A 128 -7.70 -8.21 -7.96
CA GLU A 128 -6.63 -7.91 -8.92
C GLU A 128 -5.30 -8.50 -8.43
N HIS A 129 -4.75 -9.43 -9.22
CA HIS A 129 -3.51 -10.12 -8.93
C HIS A 129 -2.32 -9.51 -9.66
N VAL A 130 -1.12 -9.83 -9.19
CA VAL A 130 0.13 -9.37 -9.80
C VAL A 130 0.51 -10.29 -10.96
N TYR A 131 0.61 -9.73 -12.15
CA TYR A 131 1.08 -10.40 -13.37
C TYR A 131 2.20 -9.56 -14.04
N PRO A 132 3.14 -10.21 -14.75
CA PRO A 132 3.32 -11.67 -14.93
C PRO A 132 3.78 -12.36 -13.64
N MET A 133 3.44 -13.63 -13.49
CA MET A 133 3.80 -14.42 -12.31
C MET A 133 4.38 -15.77 -12.71
N ALA A 134 5.55 -16.12 -12.14
CA ALA A 134 6.13 -17.46 -12.29
C ALA A 134 5.33 -18.49 -11.48
N ILE A 135 4.98 -19.60 -12.09
CA ILE A 135 4.27 -20.70 -11.41
C ILE A 135 5.24 -21.62 -10.70
N LYS A 136 4.76 -22.25 -9.62
CA LYS A 136 5.56 -23.23 -8.86
C LYS A 136 5.94 -24.42 -9.75
N GLY A 137 7.24 -24.68 -9.85
CA GLY A 137 7.79 -25.79 -10.66
C GLY A 137 7.86 -25.52 -12.17
N GLY A 138 7.42 -24.36 -12.63
CA GLY A 138 7.55 -23.93 -14.02
C GLY A 138 8.87 -23.21 -14.29
N ALA A 139 9.27 -23.16 -15.57
CA ALA A 139 10.37 -22.33 -16.04
C ALA A 139 9.90 -20.87 -16.22
N MET A 140 10.84 -19.92 -16.36
CA MET A 140 10.52 -18.52 -16.62
C MET A 140 9.65 -18.31 -17.87
N LYS A 141 9.77 -19.17 -18.88
CA LYS A 141 8.94 -19.16 -20.08
C LYS A 141 7.48 -19.58 -19.84
N ASP A 142 7.21 -20.22 -18.70
CA ASP A 142 5.89 -20.75 -18.34
C ASP A 142 5.14 -19.76 -17.38
N MET A 143 5.53 -18.48 -17.41
CA MET A 143 4.87 -17.45 -16.60
C MET A 143 3.40 -17.29 -17.01
N VAL A 144 2.53 -17.11 -16.04
CA VAL A 144 1.16 -16.63 -16.26
C VAL A 144 1.21 -15.13 -16.51
N LEU A 145 0.80 -14.70 -17.69
CA LEU A 145 0.91 -13.30 -18.12
C LEU A 145 -0.32 -12.47 -17.77
N SER A 146 -1.48 -13.12 -17.58
CA SER A 146 -2.73 -12.44 -17.27
C SER A 146 -3.72 -13.37 -16.56
N LYS A 147 -4.80 -12.78 -16.02
CA LYS A 147 -5.89 -13.53 -15.36
C LYS A 147 -6.59 -14.52 -16.31
N THR A 148 -6.61 -14.23 -17.61
CA THR A 148 -7.30 -15.01 -18.64
C THR A 148 -6.51 -16.23 -19.12
N GLU A 149 -5.22 -16.35 -18.80
CA GLU A 149 -4.38 -17.48 -19.17
C GLU A 149 -4.43 -18.65 -18.15
N ARG A 150 -5.33 -18.57 -17.18
CA ARG A 150 -5.62 -19.69 -16.30
C ARG A 150 -6.55 -20.68 -17.01
N THR A 151 -6.01 -21.66 -17.63
CA THR A 151 -6.73 -22.88 -18.03
C THR A 151 -6.18 -24.07 -17.27
#